data_8e72306c08227b8ea88da1b583360c82
#
_entry.id   8e72306c08227b8ea88da1b583360c82
#
_cell.length_a   1.000
_cell.length_b   1.000
_cell.length_c   1.000
_cell.angle_alpha   90.00
_cell.angle_beta   90.00
_cell.angle_gamma   90.00
#
_symmetry.space_group_name_H-M   'P 1'
#
loop_
_entity.id
_entity.type
_entity.pdbx_description
1 polymer ?
#
loop_
_entity_poly.entity_id
_entity_poly.type
_entity_poly.pdbx_seq_one_letter_code
_entity_poly.pdbx_strand_id
1 'polypeptide(L)'
;MKIAVMTDSTSYLSQDLIDKYNIQIAPLSVTFDDGKNYTESNEIAIEEFYNKMASSQTIPTTSQPAIGEWITKYEMLRDQGYTDIIVICLSSGISGSYQSSYQAGEMVEGVNVHAFDSKLAAMIEGCYVLRAIEMVEEGYEAQQIIDDLTNMREHTGAYLIVDDLKNLQKSGRITGAQAWVGTLLKMKPVLKFEDGKIIPEEKVRTKKRAIQTLEKKVLDIVKDFEEVTLFVINGDHFEDGQALYKKLQDDCPSAYQVAYSEFGPVVAAHLGSGGLGLGYVGRKIRLT
;
A
#
# COMPACT_ATOMS: atom_id res chain seq x y z
N MET A 1 11.72 -7.82 26.43
CA MET A 1 10.51 -7.65 25.58
C MET A 1 10.80 -8.30 24.24
N LYS A 2 9.90 -9.09 23.69
CA LYS A 2 10.06 -9.71 22.37
C LYS A 2 8.92 -9.20 21.47
N ILE A 3 9.27 -8.40 20.47
CA ILE A 3 8.29 -7.73 19.59
C ILE A 3 8.25 -8.45 18.25
N ALA A 4 7.05 -8.79 17.77
CA ALA A 4 6.81 -9.24 16.41
C ALA A 4 6.30 -8.08 15.55
N VAL A 5 6.63 -8.11 14.25
CA VAL A 5 6.07 -7.18 13.26
C VAL A 5 5.21 -7.98 12.29
N MET A 6 4.03 -7.46 12.02
CA MET A 6 3.02 -8.09 11.19
C MET A 6 2.36 -7.05 10.29
N THR A 7 1.85 -7.47 9.15
CA THR A 7 1.12 -6.59 8.21
C THR A 7 0.06 -7.36 7.44
N ASP A 8 -0.74 -6.67 6.66
CA ASP A 8 -1.61 -7.32 5.69
C ASP A 8 -0.91 -7.47 4.31
N SER A 9 -1.54 -8.19 3.39
CA SER A 9 -0.91 -8.54 2.11
C SER A 9 -0.67 -7.36 1.18
N THR A 10 -1.35 -6.23 1.42
CA THR A 10 -1.23 -5.05 0.53
C THR A 10 0.07 -4.26 0.72
N SER A 11 0.90 -4.62 1.70
CA SER A 11 2.25 -4.06 1.87
C SER A 11 3.21 -4.39 0.72
N TYR A 12 2.92 -5.44 -0.04
CA TYR A 12 3.70 -5.92 -1.20
C TYR A 12 5.20 -6.04 -0.96
N LEU A 13 5.56 -6.44 0.25
CA LEU A 13 6.95 -6.79 0.58
C LEU A 13 7.39 -8.03 -0.21
N SER A 14 8.64 -8.06 -0.62
CA SER A 14 9.20 -9.22 -1.28
C SER A 14 9.23 -10.45 -0.35
N GLN A 15 9.11 -11.65 -0.92
CA GLN A 15 9.18 -12.88 -0.14
C GLN A 15 10.49 -13.00 0.63
N ASP A 16 11.61 -12.54 0.05
CA ASP A 16 12.90 -12.53 0.71
C ASP A 16 12.91 -11.68 2.01
N LEU A 17 12.23 -10.52 1.99
CA LEU A 17 12.10 -9.68 3.19
C LEU A 17 11.16 -10.33 4.22
N ILE A 18 10.06 -10.92 3.77
CA ILE A 18 9.11 -11.62 4.63
C ILE A 18 9.82 -12.76 5.36
N ASP A 19 10.57 -13.59 4.64
CA ASP A 19 11.29 -14.74 5.20
C ASP A 19 12.45 -14.29 6.10
N LYS A 20 13.23 -13.32 5.65
CA LYS A 20 14.39 -12.79 6.39
C LYS A 20 14.02 -12.28 7.78
N TYR A 21 12.91 -11.56 7.88
CA TYR A 21 12.47 -10.91 9.11
C TYR A 21 11.32 -11.63 9.82
N ASN A 22 10.93 -12.80 9.32
CA ASN A 22 9.80 -13.58 9.84
C ASN A 22 8.51 -12.74 9.99
N ILE A 23 8.21 -11.92 8.97
CA ILE A 23 7.05 -11.04 8.96
C ILE A 23 5.78 -11.90 8.78
N GLN A 24 4.82 -11.73 9.66
CA GLN A 24 3.53 -12.41 9.52
C GLN A 24 2.59 -11.59 8.64
N ILE A 25 2.01 -12.23 7.64
CA ILE A 25 1.09 -11.59 6.69
C ILE A 25 -0.33 -12.08 6.92
N ALA A 26 -1.28 -11.17 7.12
CA ALA A 26 -2.70 -11.47 7.08
C ALA A 26 -3.23 -11.16 5.68
N PRO A 27 -3.62 -12.18 4.89
CA PRO A 27 -3.96 -11.97 3.49
C PRO A 27 -5.36 -11.39 3.31
N LEU A 28 -5.48 -10.42 2.41
CA LEU A 28 -6.75 -10.03 1.81
C LEU A 28 -7.10 -11.03 0.69
N SER A 29 -8.27 -10.88 0.11
CA SER A 29 -8.69 -11.72 -1.00
C SER A 29 -9.46 -10.95 -2.09
N VAL A 30 -9.48 -11.53 -3.29
CA VAL A 30 -10.21 -11.04 -4.46
C VAL A 30 -11.19 -12.09 -4.92
N THR A 31 -12.44 -11.68 -5.15
CA THR A 31 -13.50 -12.53 -5.67
C THR A 31 -13.94 -12.04 -7.04
N PHE A 32 -13.96 -12.92 -8.03
CA PHE A 32 -14.43 -12.64 -9.38
C PHE A 32 -15.90 -12.99 -9.56
N ASP A 33 -16.47 -12.65 -10.71
CA ASP A 33 -17.87 -12.88 -11.08
C ASP A 33 -18.24 -14.37 -11.25
N ASP A 34 -17.27 -15.26 -11.43
CA ASP A 34 -17.44 -16.71 -11.42
C ASP A 34 -17.55 -17.31 -9.99
N GLY A 35 -17.50 -16.46 -8.97
CA GLY A 35 -17.57 -16.85 -7.56
C GLY A 35 -16.24 -17.40 -7.00
N LYS A 36 -15.17 -17.48 -7.79
CA LYS A 36 -13.87 -17.87 -7.28
C LYS A 36 -13.26 -16.76 -6.44
N ASN A 37 -12.83 -17.14 -5.24
CA ASN A 37 -12.08 -16.29 -4.34
C ASN A 37 -10.60 -16.70 -4.37
N TYR A 38 -9.72 -15.73 -4.46
CA TYR A 38 -8.27 -15.89 -4.45
C TYR A 38 -7.70 -15.10 -3.28
N THR A 39 -6.96 -15.77 -2.43
CA THR A 39 -6.20 -15.15 -1.35
C THR A 39 -4.96 -14.46 -1.94
N GLU A 40 -4.71 -13.22 -1.56
CA GLU A 40 -3.58 -12.43 -2.05
C GLU A 40 -2.27 -12.86 -1.37
N SER A 41 -1.86 -14.09 -1.59
CA SER A 41 -0.63 -14.61 -1.01
C SER A 41 0.15 -15.53 -1.93
N ASN A 42 -0.26 -15.68 -3.19
CA ASN A 42 0.35 -16.50 -4.25
C ASN A 42 -0.67 -17.37 -4.99
N GLU A 43 -1.99 -17.21 -4.74
CA GLU A 43 -3.01 -18.04 -5.40
C GLU A 43 -3.32 -17.57 -6.84
N ILE A 44 -2.94 -16.32 -7.16
CA ILE A 44 -3.08 -15.77 -8.50
C ILE A 44 -1.91 -14.84 -8.83
N ALA A 45 -1.24 -15.13 -9.94
CA ALA A 45 -0.19 -14.25 -10.46
C ALA A 45 -0.81 -12.94 -10.98
N ILE A 46 -0.08 -11.82 -10.87
CA ILE A 46 -0.61 -10.50 -11.25
C ILE A 46 -1.02 -10.44 -12.73
N GLU A 47 -0.28 -11.08 -13.62
CA GLU A 47 -0.62 -11.16 -15.04
C GLU A 47 -1.93 -11.94 -15.28
N GLU A 48 -2.11 -13.08 -14.60
CA GLU A 48 -3.35 -13.87 -14.66
C GLU A 48 -4.52 -13.06 -14.11
N PHE A 49 -4.31 -12.31 -13.03
CA PHE A 49 -5.31 -11.43 -12.44
C PHE A 49 -5.81 -10.40 -13.46
N TYR A 50 -4.91 -9.66 -14.13
CA TYR A 50 -5.30 -8.65 -15.13
C TYR A 50 -6.02 -9.28 -16.34
N ASN A 51 -5.55 -10.44 -16.82
CA ASN A 51 -6.21 -11.17 -17.91
C ASN A 51 -7.63 -11.59 -17.51
N LYS A 52 -7.80 -12.09 -16.28
CA LYS A 52 -9.11 -12.47 -15.75
C LYS A 52 -10.02 -11.25 -15.54
N MET A 53 -9.48 -10.16 -15.00
CA MET A 53 -10.21 -8.91 -14.82
C MET A 53 -10.69 -8.33 -16.15
N ALA A 54 -9.86 -8.37 -17.21
CA ALA A 54 -10.23 -7.90 -18.54
C ALA A 54 -11.35 -8.73 -19.19
N SER A 55 -11.45 -10.02 -18.85
CA SER A 55 -12.50 -10.93 -19.36
C SER A 55 -13.75 -10.97 -18.48
N SER A 56 -13.72 -10.44 -17.27
CA SER A 56 -14.84 -10.44 -16.32
C SER A 56 -15.93 -9.45 -16.72
N GLN A 57 -17.19 -9.83 -16.49
CA GLN A 57 -18.35 -8.95 -16.75
C GLN A 57 -18.53 -7.87 -15.69
N THR A 58 -18.04 -8.15 -14.47
CA THR A 58 -18.11 -7.22 -13.35
C THR A 58 -16.72 -6.95 -12.77
N ILE A 59 -16.60 -5.84 -12.07
CA ILE A 59 -15.36 -5.50 -11.35
C ILE A 59 -15.21 -6.50 -10.20
N PRO A 60 -14.01 -7.11 -10.01
CA PRO A 60 -13.76 -7.98 -8.89
C PRO A 60 -14.00 -7.26 -7.54
N THR A 61 -14.48 -7.99 -6.56
CA THR A 61 -14.64 -7.49 -5.19
C THR A 61 -13.49 -7.97 -4.32
N THR A 62 -13.20 -7.24 -3.23
CA THR A 62 -12.13 -7.61 -2.30
C THR A 62 -12.68 -7.76 -0.89
N SER A 63 -12.02 -8.60 -0.09
CA SER A 63 -12.32 -8.75 1.32
C SER A 63 -11.06 -8.55 2.16
N GLN A 64 -11.23 -7.83 3.27
CA GLN A 64 -10.18 -7.70 4.29
C GLN A 64 -9.93 -9.06 4.96
N PRO A 65 -8.80 -9.25 5.67
CA PRO A 65 -8.56 -10.45 6.45
C PRO A 65 -9.70 -10.67 7.47
N ALA A 66 -10.15 -11.91 7.58
CA ALA A 66 -11.17 -12.24 8.57
C ALA A 66 -10.62 -12.03 10.00
N ILE A 67 -11.47 -11.63 10.93
CA ILE A 67 -11.05 -11.40 12.32
C ILE A 67 -10.40 -12.64 12.96
N GLY A 68 -10.88 -13.84 12.62
CA GLY A 68 -10.30 -15.10 13.06
C GLY A 68 -8.89 -15.36 12.53
N GLU A 69 -8.55 -14.84 11.35
CA GLU A 69 -7.20 -14.93 10.79
C GLU A 69 -6.20 -14.12 11.64
N TRP A 70 -6.57 -12.91 12.02
CA TRP A 70 -5.79 -12.08 12.94
C TRP A 70 -5.60 -12.77 14.30
N ILE A 71 -6.70 -13.25 14.92
CA ILE A 71 -6.67 -13.93 16.21
C ILE A 71 -5.72 -15.12 16.17
N THR A 72 -5.84 -15.99 15.18
CA THR A 72 -4.98 -17.18 15.03
C THR A 72 -3.50 -16.79 14.97
N LYS A 73 -3.14 -15.73 14.25
CA LYS A 73 -1.75 -15.27 14.14
C LYS A 73 -1.25 -14.63 15.43
N TYR A 74 -2.08 -13.86 16.13
CA TYR A 74 -1.70 -13.27 17.41
C TYR A 74 -1.48 -14.34 18.48
N GLU A 75 -2.36 -15.33 18.56
CA GLU A 75 -2.20 -16.47 19.47
C GLU A 75 -0.95 -17.28 19.17
N MET A 76 -0.68 -17.55 17.89
CA MET A 76 0.55 -18.22 17.45
C MET A 76 1.80 -17.45 17.89
N LEU A 77 1.84 -16.14 17.71
CA LEU A 77 2.97 -15.30 18.13
C LEU A 77 3.09 -15.24 19.66
N ARG A 78 1.98 -15.09 20.38
CA ARG A 78 1.96 -15.20 21.84
C ARG A 78 2.57 -16.50 22.33
N ASP A 79 2.17 -17.62 21.75
CA ASP A 79 2.64 -18.97 22.14
C ASP A 79 4.12 -19.19 21.80
N GLN A 80 4.68 -18.41 20.86
CA GLN A 80 6.11 -18.30 20.57
C GLN A 80 6.86 -17.37 21.53
N GLY A 81 6.17 -16.79 22.51
CA GLY A 81 6.74 -15.95 23.57
C GLY A 81 6.92 -14.49 23.18
N TYR A 82 6.25 -14.00 22.13
CA TYR A 82 6.19 -12.57 21.87
C TYR A 82 5.28 -11.90 22.90
N THR A 83 5.73 -10.75 23.41
CA THR A 83 4.99 -9.94 24.39
C THR A 83 4.21 -8.81 23.73
N ASP A 84 4.67 -8.37 22.56
CA ASP A 84 4.10 -7.27 21.81
C ASP A 84 4.07 -7.62 20.30
N ILE A 85 3.03 -7.19 19.61
CA ILE A 85 2.87 -7.35 18.17
C ILE A 85 2.55 -5.98 17.57
N ILE A 86 3.42 -5.48 16.71
CA ILE A 86 3.15 -4.28 15.92
C ILE A 86 2.51 -4.71 14.61
N VAL A 87 1.30 -4.25 14.33
CA VAL A 87 0.55 -4.62 13.14
C VAL A 87 0.33 -3.40 12.28
N ILE A 88 0.98 -3.36 11.12
CA ILE A 88 0.82 -2.29 10.15
C ILE A 88 -0.24 -2.72 9.13
N CYS A 89 -1.24 -1.88 8.91
CA CYS A 89 -2.34 -2.15 7.98
C CYS A 89 -2.44 -1.05 6.93
N LEU A 90 -2.99 -1.43 5.76
CA LEU A 90 -3.39 -0.42 4.80
C LEU A 90 -4.44 0.53 5.38
N SER A 91 -4.58 1.69 4.73
CA SER A 91 -5.42 2.78 5.21
C SER A 91 -6.84 2.35 5.59
N SER A 92 -7.24 2.73 6.80
CA SER A 92 -8.62 2.60 7.30
C SER A 92 -9.63 3.40 6.47
N GLY A 93 -9.18 4.38 5.68
CA GLY A 93 -10.02 5.17 4.78
C GLY A 93 -10.47 4.41 3.52
N ILE A 94 -9.85 3.25 3.22
CA ILE A 94 -10.15 2.45 2.01
C ILE A 94 -10.38 0.96 2.30
N SER A 95 -10.07 0.48 3.51
CA SER A 95 -10.25 -0.92 3.93
C SER A 95 -10.62 -1.03 5.41
N GLY A 96 -11.27 -2.12 5.79
CA GLY A 96 -11.50 -2.46 7.18
C GLY A 96 -10.38 -3.29 7.84
N SER A 97 -9.25 -3.49 7.17
CA SER A 97 -8.13 -4.30 7.67
C SER A 97 -7.63 -3.81 9.04
N TYR A 98 -7.36 -2.51 9.17
CA TYR A 98 -6.97 -1.89 10.45
C TYR A 98 -8.00 -2.14 11.56
N GLN A 99 -9.28 -1.90 11.29
CA GLN A 99 -10.32 -2.05 12.29
C GLN A 99 -10.48 -3.51 12.75
N SER A 100 -10.41 -4.48 11.81
CA SER A 100 -10.50 -5.90 12.15
C SER A 100 -9.27 -6.40 12.91
N SER A 101 -8.08 -5.92 12.56
CA SER A 101 -6.83 -6.17 13.29
C SER A 101 -6.90 -5.66 14.74
N TYR A 102 -7.34 -4.40 14.91
CA TYR A 102 -7.52 -3.81 16.25
C TYR A 102 -8.52 -4.59 17.08
N GLN A 103 -9.71 -4.90 16.55
CA GLN A 103 -10.72 -5.69 17.25
C GLN A 103 -10.23 -7.09 17.63
N ALA A 104 -9.47 -7.75 16.75
CA ALA A 104 -8.86 -9.03 17.06
C ALA A 104 -7.86 -8.94 18.22
N GLY A 105 -7.09 -7.85 18.28
CA GLY A 105 -6.15 -7.58 19.38
C GLY A 105 -6.83 -7.47 20.75
N GLU A 106 -8.00 -6.83 20.79
CA GLU A 106 -8.80 -6.73 22.04
C GLU A 106 -9.38 -8.09 22.51
N MET A 107 -9.37 -9.11 21.64
CA MET A 107 -9.90 -10.45 21.93
C MET A 107 -8.84 -11.45 22.36
N VAL A 108 -7.56 -11.14 22.21
CA VAL A 108 -6.46 -12.06 22.54
C VAL A 108 -5.77 -11.61 23.81
N GLU A 109 -5.79 -12.48 24.83
CA GLU A 109 -5.11 -12.23 26.10
C GLU A 109 -3.64 -12.68 26.06
N GLY A 110 -2.80 -12.05 26.87
CA GLY A 110 -1.41 -12.47 27.10
C GLY A 110 -0.40 -11.93 26.08
N VAL A 111 -0.82 -11.05 25.17
CA VAL A 111 0.05 -10.30 24.24
C VAL A 111 -0.55 -8.92 24.01
N ASN A 112 0.29 -7.89 23.86
CA ASN A 112 -0.15 -6.54 23.52
C ASN A 112 -0.14 -6.37 22.00
N VAL A 113 -1.25 -6.00 21.41
CA VAL A 113 -1.35 -5.74 19.97
C VAL A 113 -1.43 -4.24 19.72
N HIS A 114 -0.46 -3.73 18.96
CA HIS A 114 -0.33 -2.32 18.57
C HIS A 114 -0.69 -2.18 17.09
N ALA A 115 -1.97 -1.98 16.80
CA ALA A 115 -2.43 -1.77 15.43
C ALA A 115 -2.09 -0.35 14.94
N PHE A 116 -1.47 -0.23 13.78
CA PHE A 116 -1.08 1.03 13.15
C PHE A 116 -1.78 1.20 11.80
N ASP A 117 -2.52 2.29 11.66
CA ASP A 117 -3.12 2.71 10.39
C ASP A 117 -2.08 3.48 9.57
N SER A 118 -1.57 2.88 8.49
CA SER A 118 -0.58 3.54 7.63
C SER A 118 -1.13 4.77 6.91
N LYS A 119 -2.45 4.88 6.76
CA LYS A 119 -3.17 5.84 5.91
C LYS A 119 -2.76 5.78 4.43
N LEU A 120 -2.08 4.74 4.03
CA LEU A 120 -1.58 4.49 2.68
C LEU A 120 -1.83 3.02 2.30
N ALA A 121 -1.20 2.55 1.25
CA ALA A 121 -1.26 1.17 0.79
C ALA A 121 -0.01 0.85 -0.05
N ALA A 122 0.10 -0.38 -0.51
CA ALA A 122 1.17 -0.86 -1.34
C ALA A 122 2.54 -0.75 -0.65
N MET A 123 3.63 -0.73 -1.41
CA MET A 123 4.98 -0.71 -0.83
C MET A 123 5.24 0.51 0.08
N ILE A 124 4.42 1.57 0.01
CA ILE A 124 4.53 2.69 0.96
C ILE A 124 4.07 2.26 2.35
N GLU A 125 3.05 1.41 2.46
CA GLU A 125 2.70 0.71 3.71
C GLU A 125 3.84 -0.21 4.14
N GLY A 126 4.45 -0.95 3.20
CA GLY A 126 5.62 -1.79 3.45
C GLY A 126 6.81 -1.04 4.07
N CYS A 127 6.97 0.26 3.78
CA CYS A 127 8.01 1.07 4.40
C CYS A 127 7.87 1.19 5.93
N TYR A 128 6.64 1.27 6.44
CA TYR A 128 6.41 1.30 7.88
C TYR A 128 6.76 -0.05 8.52
N VAL A 129 6.50 -1.15 7.81
CA VAL A 129 6.89 -2.49 8.26
C VAL A 129 8.41 -2.61 8.39
N LEU A 130 9.14 -2.18 7.35
CA LEU A 130 10.61 -2.22 7.35
C LEU A 130 11.20 -1.30 8.42
N ARG A 131 10.62 -0.11 8.64
CA ARG A 131 11.04 0.78 9.71
C ARG A 131 10.78 0.20 11.10
N ALA A 132 9.61 -0.42 11.32
CA ALA A 132 9.32 -1.09 12.58
C ALA A 132 10.32 -2.21 12.87
N ILE A 133 10.69 -3.02 11.87
CA ILE A 133 11.68 -4.09 11.99
C ILE A 133 13.05 -3.51 12.37
N GLU A 134 13.51 -2.47 11.68
CA GLU A 134 14.77 -1.80 11.98
C GLU A 134 14.83 -1.36 13.45
N MET A 135 13.75 -0.72 13.94
CA MET A 135 13.69 -0.28 15.33
C MET A 135 13.61 -1.44 16.33
N VAL A 136 12.95 -2.54 15.99
CA VAL A 136 12.96 -3.77 16.80
C VAL A 136 14.39 -4.33 16.91
N GLU A 137 15.13 -4.37 15.81
CA GLU A 137 16.54 -4.82 15.82
C GLU A 137 17.45 -3.88 16.62
N GLU A 138 17.15 -2.58 16.65
CA GLU A 138 17.84 -1.56 17.45
C GLU A 138 17.44 -1.60 18.95
N GLY A 139 16.43 -2.40 19.31
CA GLY A 139 16.02 -2.63 20.70
C GLY A 139 15.04 -1.59 21.26
N TYR A 140 14.31 -0.87 20.41
CA TYR A 140 13.26 0.06 20.85
C TYR A 140 12.04 -0.68 21.41
N GLU A 141 11.32 -0.01 22.30
CA GLU A 141 10.05 -0.48 22.85
C GLU A 141 8.90 -0.22 21.86
N ALA A 142 7.83 -1.02 21.95
CA ALA A 142 6.70 -0.96 21.02
C ALA A 142 6.09 0.44 20.91
N GLN A 143 5.92 1.17 22.02
CA GLN A 143 5.36 2.52 21.98
C GLN A 143 6.29 3.51 21.25
N GLN A 144 7.61 3.39 21.43
CA GLN A 144 8.58 4.23 20.74
C GLN A 144 8.55 4.00 19.23
N ILE A 145 8.33 2.74 18.82
CA ILE A 145 8.17 2.39 17.40
C ILE A 145 6.90 3.03 16.84
N ILE A 146 5.75 2.90 17.53
CA ILE A 146 4.48 3.52 17.10
C ILE A 146 4.61 5.05 17.00
N ASP A 147 5.31 5.68 17.93
CA ASP A 147 5.56 7.13 17.91
C ASP A 147 6.42 7.54 16.70
N ASP A 148 7.50 6.80 16.38
CA ASP A 148 8.33 7.04 15.19
C ASP A 148 7.56 6.82 13.89
N LEU A 149 6.76 5.75 13.79
CA LEU A 149 5.90 5.51 12.63
C LEU A 149 4.85 6.62 12.45
N THR A 150 4.32 7.15 13.54
CA THR A 150 3.36 8.25 13.53
C THR A 150 4.03 9.54 13.01
N ASN A 151 5.24 9.82 13.45
CA ASN A 151 6.03 10.94 12.92
C ASN A 151 6.40 10.74 11.45
N MET A 152 6.85 9.53 11.07
CA MET A 152 7.16 9.19 9.68
C MET A 152 5.95 9.44 8.76
N ARG A 153 4.72 9.18 9.22
CA ARG A 153 3.49 9.37 8.46
C ARG A 153 3.28 10.83 8.02
N GLU A 154 3.72 11.81 8.81
CA GLU A 154 3.63 13.23 8.46
C GLU A 154 4.49 13.62 7.25
N HIS A 155 5.50 12.80 6.93
CA HIS A 155 6.45 13.00 5.84
C HIS A 155 6.37 11.91 4.76
N THR A 156 5.22 11.23 4.69
CA THR A 156 4.98 10.12 3.76
C THR A 156 3.68 10.34 3.00
N GLY A 157 3.69 10.04 1.71
CA GLY A 157 2.51 10.20 0.89
C GLY A 157 2.62 9.53 -0.47
N ALA A 158 1.53 9.58 -1.23
CA ALA A 158 1.48 9.01 -2.57
C ALA A 158 0.52 9.76 -3.49
N TYR A 159 0.92 9.87 -4.73
CA TYR A 159 0.08 10.24 -5.86
C TYR A 159 -0.06 9.06 -6.81
N LEU A 160 -1.16 9.00 -7.53
CA LEU A 160 -1.40 7.93 -8.50
C LEU A 160 -2.21 8.43 -9.70
N ILE A 161 -2.06 7.73 -10.81
CA ILE A 161 -2.87 7.90 -12.01
C ILE A 161 -3.53 6.58 -12.35
N VAL A 162 -4.69 6.64 -12.96
CA VAL A 162 -5.44 5.50 -13.48
C VAL A 162 -5.98 5.83 -14.88
N ASP A 163 -6.39 4.83 -15.63
CA ASP A 163 -6.96 5.07 -16.96
C ASP A 163 -8.34 5.71 -16.88
N ASP A 164 -9.17 5.27 -15.92
CA ASP A 164 -10.45 5.90 -15.59
C ASP A 164 -10.81 5.67 -14.10
N LEU A 165 -11.89 6.27 -13.64
CA LEU A 165 -12.32 6.17 -12.24
C LEU A 165 -13.36 5.07 -11.97
N LYS A 166 -13.72 4.25 -12.96
CA LYS A 166 -14.88 3.33 -12.86
C LYS A 166 -14.72 2.35 -11.69
N ASN A 167 -13.53 1.70 -11.58
CA ASN A 167 -13.29 0.73 -10.54
C ASN A 167 -13.31 1.39 -9.14
N LEU A 168 -12.63 2.51 -8.99
CA LEU A 168 -12.59 3.26 -7.73
C LEU A 168 -13.97 3.78 -7.31
N GLN A 169 -14.78 4.25 -8.27
CA GLN A 169 -16.13 4.74 -8.01
C GLN A 169 -17.10 3.60 -7.65
N LYS A 170 -17.09 2.50 -8.41
CA LYS A 170 -17.97 1.35 -8.17
C LYS A 170 -17.63 0.66 -6.85
N SER A 171 -16.36 0.56 -6.53
CA SER A 171 -15.89 -0.04 -5.28
C SER A 171 -16.00 0.90 -4.08
N GLY A 172 -16.26 2.20 -4.29
CA GLY A 172 -16.38 3.21 -3.23
C GLY A 172 -15.07 3.61 -2.56
N ARG A 173 -13.92 3.36 -3.19
CA ARG A 173 -12.58 3.68 -2.65
C ARG A 173 -12.06 5.05 -3.09
N ILE A 174 -12.87 5.86 -3.77
CA ILE A 174 -12.56 7.26 -4.06
C ILE A 174 -13.57 8.20 -3.41
N THR A 175 -13.08 9.23 -2.77
CA THR A 175 -13.88 10.26 -2.10
C THR A 175 -13.89 11.54 -2.95
N GLY A 176 -15.02 12.28 -2.99
CA GLY A 176 -15.10 13.57 -3.68
C GLY A 176 -15.11 13.52 -5.21
N ALA A 177 -15.26 12.32 -5.81
CA ALA A 177 -15.23 12.15 -7.26
C ALA A 177 -16.56 12.47 -7.98
N GLN A 178 -17.65 12.80 -7.26
CA GLN A 178 -18.98 13.02 -7.84
C GLN A 178 -18.97 14.12 -8.91
N ALA A 179 -18.23 15.21 -8.66
CA ALA A 179 -18.08 16.33 -9.60
C ALA A 179 -17.25 15.97 -10.85
N TRP A 180 -16.64 14.79 -10.87
CA TRP A 180 -15.79 14.32 -11.97
C TRP A 180 -16.57 13.38 -12.92
N VAL A 181 -17.70 12.82 -12.45
CA VAL A 181 -18.57 11.97 -13.26
C VAL A 181 -19.07 12.72 -14.50
N GLY A 182 -18.89 12.14 -15.66
CA GLY A 182 -19.27 12.74 -16.94
C GLY A 182 -18.31 13.79 -17.51
N THR A 183 -17.33 14.28 -16.73
CA THR A 183 -16.37 15.28 -17.19
C THR A 183 -14.99 14.70 -17.55
N LEU A 184 -14.78 13.39 -17.34
CA LEU A 184 -13.51 12.71 -17.58
C LEU A 184 -13.37 12.16 -19.02
N LEU A 185 -14.32 12.45 -19.91
CA LEU A 185 -14.20 11.98 -21.28
C LEU A 185 -12.87 12.47 -21.91
N LYS A 186 -12.00 11.54 -22.27
CA LYS A 186 -10.65 11.80 -22.81
C LYS A 186 -9.69 12.51 -21.84
N MET A 187 -9.94 12.45 -20.52
CA MET A 187 -9.04 12.99 -19.51
C MET A 187 -8.45 11.84 -18.67
N LYS A 188 -7.24 12.04 -18.18
CA LYS A 188 -6.58 11.14 -17.24
C LYS A 188 -6.60 11.79 -15.84
N PRO A 189 -7.16 11.10 -14.84
CA PRO A 189 -7.17 11.62 -13.48
C PRO A 189 -5.81 11.42 -12.79
N VAL A 190 -5.35 12.45 -12.14
CA VAL A 190 -4.29 12.39 -11.12
C VAL A 190 -4.96 12.42 -9.77
N LEU A 191 -4.64 11.47 -8.93
CA LEU A 191 -5.22 11.25 -7.61
C LEU A 191 -4.12 11.37 -6.55
N LYS A 192 -4.51 11.61 -5.31
CA LYS A 192 -3.60 11.56 -4.15
C LYS A 192 -4.24 10.85 -2.97
N PHE A 193 -3.41 10.39 -2.07
CA PHE A 193 -3.84 10.08 -0.72
C PHE A 193 -3.89 11.35 0.12
N GLU A 194 -4.99 11.58 0.80
CA GLU A 194 -5.18 12.66 1.77
C GLU A 194 -5.97 12.11 2.95
N ASP A 195 -5.37 12.15 4.10
CA ASP A 195 -5.94 11.64 5.36
C ASP A 195 -6.49 10.20 5.25
N GLY A 196 -5.73 9.34 4.57
CA GLY A 196 -6.07 7.93 4.35
C GLY A 196 -7.07 7.66 3.23
N LYS A 197 -7.55 8.67 2.53
CA LYS A 197 -8.55 8.53 1.44
C LYS A 197 -7.92 8.85 0.10
N ILE A 198 -8.38 8.16 -0.93
CA ILE A 198 -8.03 8.50 -2.31
C ILE A 198 -8.97 9.60 -2.78
N ILE A 199 -8.41 10.74 -3.15
CA ILE A 199 -9.15 11.89 -3.64
C ILE A 199 -8.65 12.35 -5.02
N PRO A 200 -9.54 12.94 -5.84
CA PRO A 200 -9.14 13.55 -7.10
C PRO A 200 -8.31 14.82 -6.87
N GLU A 201 -7.22 14.97 -7.60
CA GLU A 201 -6.33 16.12 -7.52
C GLU A 201 -6.35 16.96 -8.80
N GLU A 202 -6.11 16.35 -9.96
CA GLU A 202 -6.01 17.08 -11.22
C GLU A 202 -6.52 16.22 -12.41
N LYS A 203 -7.04 16.89 -13.46
CA LYS A 203 -7.43 16.27 -14.72
C LYS A 203 -6.47 16.70 -15.81
N VAL A 204 -5.85 15.77 -16.48
CA VAL A 204 -4.94 16.06 -17.59
C VAL A 204 -5.35 15.31 -18.86
N ARG A 205 -4.97 15.84 -20.04
CA ARG A 205 -5.48 15.30 -21.30
C ARG A 205 -4.82 14.02 -21.77
N THR A 206 -3.56 13.80 -21.41
CA THR A 206 -2.77 12.66 -21.93
C THR A 206 -2.09 11.92 -20.79
N LYS A 207 -1.82 10.62 -20.98
CA LYS A 207 -1.09 9.79 -20.02
C LYS A 207 0.31 10.36 -19.75
N LYS A 208 1.02 10.76 -20.81
CA LYS A 208 2.34 11.40 -20.68
C LYS A 208 2.30 12.60 -19.74
N ARG A 209 1.28 13.48 -19.89
CA ARG A 209 1.13 14.65 -19.04
C ARG A 209 0.73 14.26 -17.61
N ALA A 210 -0.05 13.18 -17.43
CA ALA A 210 -0.40 12.68 -16.11
C ALA A 210 0.85 12.21 -15.35
N ILE A 211 1.74 11.46 -16.00
CA ILE A 211 3.02 11.01 -15.43
C ILE A 211 3.90 12.21 -15.06
N GLN A 212 4.01 13.20 -15.94
CA GLN A 212 4.78 14.43 -15.65
C GLN A 212 4.18 15.23 -14.47
N THR A 213 2.85 15.28 -14.37
CA THR A 213 2.17 15.95 -13.25
C THR A 213 2.41 15.19 -11.94
N LEU A 214 2.29 13.85 -11.97
CA LEU A 214 2.59 12.96 -10.85
C LEU A 214 4.01 13.19 -10.31
N GLU A 215 5.00 13.10 -11.20
CA GLU A 215 6.41 13.33 -10.90
C GLU A 215 6.63 14.72 -10.29
N LYS A 216 6.14 15.78 -10.97
CA LYS A 216 6.31 17.16 -10.51
C LYS A 216 5.73 17.37 -9.12
N LYS A 217 4.50 16.88 -8.85
CA LYS A 217 3.85 17.05 -7.54
C LYS A 217 4.65 16.39 -6.43
N VAL A 218 5.15 15.18 -6.64
CA VAL A 218 5.97 14.49 -5.63
C VAL A 218 7.30 15.19 -5.42
N LEU A 219 8.03 15.53 -6.49
CA LEU A 219 9.32 16.22 -6.38
C LEU A 219 9.20 17.61 -5.76
N ASP A 220 8.12 18.35 -6.02
CA ASP A 220 7.86 19.64 -5.37
C ASP A 220 7.64 19.50 -3.85
N ILE A 221 7.10 18.37 -3.37
CA ILE A 221 6.92 18.10 -1.94
C ILE A 221 8.25 17.75 -1.27
N VAL A 222 9.01 16.84 -1.89
CA VAL A 222 10.19 16.26 -1.25
C VAL A 222 11.46 17.08 -1.39
N LYS A 223 11.46 18.15 -2.18
CA LYS A 223 12.65 18.97 -2.49
C LYS A 223 13.36 19.56 -1.26
N ASP A 224 12.60 19.76 -0.16
CA ASP A 224 13.10 20.32 1.08
C ASP A 224 13.43 19.22 2.13
N PHE A 225 13.31 17.94 1.77
CA PHE A 225 13.68 16.82 2.64
C PHE A 225 15.16 16.47 2.45
N GLU A 226 15.85 16.20 3.56
CA GLU A 226 17.27 15.84 3.53
C GLU A 226 17.51 14.47 2.90
N GLU A 227 16.66 13.51 3.22
CA GLU A 227 16.68 12.14 2.68
C GLU A 227 15.29 11.75 2.20
N VAL A 228 15.23 11.02 1.11
CA VAL A 228 13.97 10.59 0.51
C VAL A 228 14.10 9.17 -0.04
N THR A 229 13.08 8.37 0.17
CA THR A 229 12.83 7.16 -0.64
C THR A 229 11.62 7.39 -1.51
N LEU A 230 11.79 7.25 -2.82
CA LEU A 230 10.73 7.30 -3.83
C LEU A 230 10.39 5.88 -4.28
N PHE A 231 9.09 5.59 -4.41
CA PHE A 231 8.61 4.32 -4.96
C PHE A 231 7.77 4.55 -6.20
N VAL A 232 8.24 4.05 -7.32
CA VAL A 232 7.40 3.86 -8.50
C VAL A 232 6.67 2.55 -8.34
N ILE A 233 5.33 2.60 -8.25
CA ILE A 233 4.48 1.43 -8.04
C ILE A 233 3.61 1.25 -9.28
N ASN A 234 3.87 0.18 -10.02
CA ASN A 234 3.24 -0.06 -11.31
C ASN A 234 2.12 -1.10 -11.22
N GLY A 235 1.10 -0.92 -12.07
CA GLY A 235 0.07 -1.91 -12.33
C GLY A 235 0.39 -2.75 -13.57
N ASP A 236 -0.42 -2.59 -14.62
CA ASP A 236 -0.32 -3.36 -15.88
C ASP A 236 0.42 -2.62 -17.02
N HIS A 237 0.98 -1.45 -16.77
CA HIS A 237 1.69 -0.63 -17.78
C HIS A 237 3.20 -0.57 -17.51
N PHE A 238 3.87 -1.71 -17.63
CA PHE A 238 5.28 -1.88 -17.29
C PHE A 238 6.21 -0.85 -17.95
N GLU A 239 6.02 -0.53 -19.22
CA GLU A 239 6.90 0.39 -19.95
C GLU A 239 6.93 1.79 -19.34
N ASP A 240 5.75 2.33 -18.98
CA ASP A 240 5.66 3.66 -18.38
C ASP A 240 6.25 3.70 -16.96
N GLY A 241 6.01 2.65 -16.16
CA GLY A 241 6.57 2.52 -14.81
C GLY A 241 8.09 2.41 -14.85
N GLN A 242 8.64 1.56 -15.73
CA GLN A 242 10.08 1.41 -15.90
C GLN A 242 10.75 2.69 -16.42
N ALA A 243 10.10 3.39 -17.36
CA ALA A 243 10.60 4.66 -17.87
C ALA A 243 10.66 5.74 -16.80
N LEU A 244 9.62 5.84 -15.96
CA LEU A 244 9.59 6.76 -14.82
C LEU A 244 10.65 6.40 -13.78
N TYR A 245 10.76 5.11 -13.43
CA TYR A 245 11.76 4.62 -12.48
C TYR A 245 13.17 4.97 -12.90
N LYS A 246 13.54 4.64 -14.15
CA LYS A 246 14.85 4.95 -14.70
C LYS A 246 15.12 6.46 -14.71
N LYS A 247 14.13 7.25 -15.15
CA LYS A 247 14.25 8.71 -15.17
C LYS A 247 14.54 9.26 -13.76
N LEU A 248 13.81 8.82 -12.74
CA LEU A 248 14.03 9.27 -11.38
C LEU A 248 15.41 8.84 -10.84
N GLN A 249 15.89 7.65 -11.19
CA GLN A 249 17.24 7.22 -10.83
C GLN A 249 18.33 8.11 -11.46
N ASP A 250 18.11 8.55 -12.70
CA ASP A 250 19.08 9.37 -13.44
C ASP A 250 19.03 10.85 -12.98
N ASP A 251 17.85 11.38 -12.68
CA ASP A 251 17.60 12.82 -12.47
C ASP A 251 17.62 13.24 -10.99
N CYS A 252 17.33 12.34 -10.05
CA CYS A 252 17.22 12.68 -8.63
C CYS A 252 18.60 12.83 -7.95
N PRO A 253 18.71 13.67 -6.90
CA PRO A 253 19.92 13.77 -6.09
C PRO A 253 20.36 12.41 -5.52
N SER A 254 21.66 12.22 -5.29
CA SER A 254 22.22 10.99 -4.69
C SER A 254 21.73 10.72 -3.25
N ALA A 255 21.18 11.73 -2.58
CA ALA A 255 20.50 11.59 -1.29
C ALA A 255 19.17 10.84 -1.40
N TYR A 256 18.57 10.78 -2.61
CA TYR A 256 17.32 10.09 -2.84
C TYR A 256 17.58 8.63 -3.22
N GLN A 257 16.83 7.74 -2.59
CA GLN A 257 16.72 6.35 -2.98
C GLN A 257 15.49 6.20 -3.88
N VAL A 258 15.62 5.55 -5.02
CA VAL A 258 14.49 5.27 -5.91
C VAL A 258 14.31 3.76 -6.01
N ALA A 259 13.12 3.29 -5.73
CA ALA A 259 12.74 1.89 -5.76
C ALA A 259 11.55 1.64 -6.69
N TYR A 260 11.40 0.40 -7.13
CA TYR A 260 10.32 -0.05 -7.98
C TYR A 260 9.52 -1.15 -7.27
N SER A 261 8.20 -1.08 -7.39
CA SER A 261 7.27 -2.08 -6.85
C SER A 261 6.07 -2.23 -7.80
N GLU A 262 5.22 -3.19 -7.53
CA GLU A 262 4.01 -3.47 -8.30
C GLU A 262 2.79 -3.51 -7.38
N PHE A 263 1.62 -3.12 -7.92
CA PHE A 263 0.36 -3.33 -7.24
C PHE A 263 -0.04 -4.80 -7.36
N GLY A 264 -0.36 -5.42 -6.23
CA GLY A 264 -0.95 -6.75 -6.24
C GLY A 264 -2.46 -6.74 -6.55
N PRO A 265 -3.08 -7.93 -6.64
CA PRO A 265 -4.45 -8.14 -7.09
C PRO A 265 -5.50 -7.31 -6.34
N VAL A 266 -5.39 -7.18 -5.03
CA VAL A 266 -6.40 -6.45 -4.21
C VAL A 266 -6.43 -4.97 -4.57
N VAL A 267 -5.29 -4.30 -4.61
CA VAL A 267 -5.22 -2.88 -4.99
C VAL A 267 -5.57 -2.70 -6.45
N ALA A 268 -5.07 -3.58 -7.33
CA ALA A 268 -5.35 -3.55 -8.76
C ALA A 268 -6.86 -3.70 -9.09
N ALA A 269 -7.61 -4.50 -8.33
CA ALA A 269 -9.07 -4.63 -8.48
C ALA A 269 -9.79 -3.28 -8.35
N HIS A 270 -9.30 -2.40 -7.46
CA HIS A 270 -9.87 -1.08 -7.23
C HIS A 270 -9.34 -0.01 -8.19
N LEU A 271 -8.06 -0.09 -8.56
CA LEU A 271 -7.46 0.87 -9.51
C LEU A 271 -7.92 0.63 -10.95
N GLY A 272 -8.17 -0.64 -11.32
CA GLY A 272 -8.36 -1.02 -12.72
C GLY A 272 -7.06 -0.97 -13.51
N SER A 273 -7.17 -0.99 -14.84
CA SER A 273 -6.02 -0.87 -15.75
C SER A 273 -5.40 0.53 -15.71
N GLY A 274 -4.11 0.62 -16.01
CA GLY A 274 -3.38 1.88 -16.11
C GLY A 274 -2.96 2.48 -14.78
N GLY A 275 -3.04 1.72 -13.70
CA GLY A 275 -2.57 2.16 -12.39
C GLY A 275 -1.06 2.40 -12.37
N LEU A 276 -0.62 3.62 -12.02
CA LEU A 276 0.76 3.97 -11.76
C LEU A 276 0.82 4.93 -10.59
N GLY A 277 1.54 4.55 -9.54
CA GLY A 277 1.76 5.35 -8.35
C GLY A 277 3.19 5.87 -8.24
N LEU A 278 3.34 7.02 -7.61
CA LEU A 278 4.61 7.52 -7.11
C LEU A 278 4.42 7.91 -5.65
N GLY A 279 5.01 7.09 -4.79
CA GLY A 279 5.02 7.33 -3.35
C GLY A 279 6.34 7.92 -2.90
N TYR A 280 6.32 8.58 -1.75
CA TYR A 280 7.51 9.14 -1.12
C TYR A 280 7.51 8.92 0.39
N VAL A 281 8.70 8.77 0.93
CA VAL A 281 8.98 8.71 2.37
C VAL A 281 10.13 9.66 2.66
N GLY A 282 9.96 10.58 3.62
CA GLY A 282 10.96 11.58 4.01
C GLY A 282 12.13 11.02 4.81
N ARG A 283 12.62 9.86 4.42
CA ARG A 283 13.83 9.20 4.95
C ARG A 283 14.29 8.09 4.00
N LYS A 284 15.50 7.59 4.18
CA LYS A 284 15.93 6.34 3.57
C LYS A 284 15.30 5.14 4.27
N ILE A 285 14.88 4.16 3.49
CA ILE A 285 14.31 2.89 3.99
C ILE A 285 15.28 1.76 3.64
N ARG A 286 15.53 0.87 4.59
CA ARG A 286 16.34 -0.33 4.37
C ARG A 286 15.54 -1.36 3.57
N LEU A 287 15.81 -1.46 2.26
CA LEU A 287 15.08 -2.31 1.31
C LEU A 287 15.73 -3.71 1.12
N THR A 288 16.78 -4.02 1.83
CA THR A 288 17.54 -5.28 1.73
C THR A 288 17.97 -5.81 3.09
#